data_05d862ef8660f16e5563f03c3164e326
#
_entry.id   05d862ef8660f16e5563f03c3164e326
#
_cell.length_a   1.000
_cell.length_b   1.000
_cell.length_c   1.000
_cell.angle_alpha   90.00
_cell.angle_beta   90.00
_cell.angle_gamma   90.00
#
_symmetry.space_group_name_H-M   'P 1'
#
loop_
_entity.id
_entity.type
_entity.pdbx_description
1 polymer ?
#
loop_
_entity_poly.entity_id
_entity_poly.type
_entity_poly.pdbx_seq_one_letter_code
_entity_poly.pdbx_strand_id
1 'polypeptide(L)'
;GEVRALPVYGPVGYVWMPESGAAVLVIKGGPGGEEQCVAGQQQALIPEGMGPGEVYLFTPGANSVYLRSGGESELRGKVRIQGSLTVNGEPYAPCES
;
A
#
# COMPACT_ATOMS: atom_id res chain seq x y z
N GLY A 1 13.19 -17.89 -18.17
CA GLY A 1 12.54 -18.60 -17.12
C GLY A 1 11.05 -18.70 -17.32
N GLU A 2 10.48 -19.62 -16.62
CA GLU A 2 9.04 -19.78 -16.67
C GLU A 2 8.32 -18.66 -15.93
N VAL A 3 7.31 -18.13 -16.58
CA VAL A 3 6.41 -17.19 -15.90
C VAL A 3 5.34 -18.01 -15.22
N ARG A 4 5.30 -17.95 -13.92
CA ARG A 4 4.29 -18.64 -13.14
C ARG A 4 3.36 -17.64 -12.51
N ALA A 5 2.07 -17.94 -12.54
CA ALA A 5 1.09 -17.16 -11.80
C ALA A 5 1.09 -17.68 -10.37
N LEU A 6 1.79 -16.99 -9.49
CA LEU A 6 1.82 -17.35 -8.08
C LEU A 6 0.80 -16.52 -7.31
N PRO A 7 0.15 -17.12 -6.30
CA PRO A 7 -0.72 -16.32 -5.45
C PRO A 7 0.06 -15.26 -4.69
N VAL A 8 -0.55 -14.11 -4.50
CA VAL A 8 0.03 -12.98 -3.78
C VAL A 8 -0.70 -12.85 -2.45
N TYR A 9 0.05 -12.83 -1.37
CA TYR A 9 -0.51 -12.75 -0.03
C TYR A 9 -0.28 -11.36 0.55
N GLY A 10 -1.23 -10.92 1.36
CA GLY A 10 -1.16 -9.66 2.06
C GLY A 10 -2.16 -9.64 3.20
N PRO A 11 -2.22 -8.56 3.95
CA PRO A 11 -3.22 -8.41 5.01
C PRO A 11 -4.64 -8.43 4.44
N VAL A 12 -5.60 -8.84 5.26
CA VAL A 12 -7.00 -8.81 4.86
C VAL A 12 -7.41 -7.38 4.52
N GLY A 13 -8.03 -7.21 3.37
CA GLY A 13 -8.43 -5.88 2.92
C GLY A 13 -7.36 -5.09 2.21
N TYR A 14 -6.17 -5.64 2.10
CA TYR A 14 -5.05 -5.02 1.40
C TYR A 14 -4.79 -5.82 0.13
N VAL A 15 -5.15 -5.24 -1.00
CA VAL A 15 -4.95 -5.89 -2.30
C VAL A 15 -3.82 -5.17 -3.02
N TRP A 16 -2.81 -5.91 -3.44
CA TRP A 16 -1.66 -5.34 -4.12
C TRP A 16 -1.21 -6.26 -5.23
N MET A 17 -0.52 -5.68 -6.18
CA MET A 17 0.02 -6.42 -7.31
C MET A 17 1.47 -5.97 -7.48
N PRO A 18 2.43 -6.88 -7.42
CA PRO A 18 3.83 -6.52 -7.60
C PRO A 18 4.06 -5.89 -8.97
N GLU A 19 4.99 -4.94 -9.02
CA GLU A 19 5.37 -4.34 -10.29
C GLU A 19 6.06 -5.36 -11.18
N SER A 20 5.88 -5.20 -12.49
CA SER A 20 6.56 -6.03 -13.47
C SER A 20 8.07 -5.87 -13.32
N GLY A 21 8.76 -6.98 -13.19
CA GLY A 21 10.21 -6.97 -13.01
C GLY A 21 10.69 -6.70 -11.59
N ALA A 22 9.77 -6.55 -10.64
CA ALA A 22 10.15 -6.29 -9.26
C ALA A 22 10.74 -7.53 -8.60
N ALA A 23 11.68 -7.30 -7.68
CA ALA A 23 12.20 -8.38 -6.85
C ALA A 23 11.17 -8.69 -5.77
N VAL A 24 10.72 -9.95 -5.71
CA VAL A 24 9.70 -10.37 -4.77
C VAL A 24 10.22 -11.45 -3.86
N LEU A 25 9.62 -11.54 -2.68
CA LEU A 25 9.91 -12.59 -1.74
C LEU A 25 8.93 -13.74 -1.98
N VAL A 26 9.46 -14.89 -2.29
CA VAL A 26 8.66 -16.09 -2.53
C VAL A 26 8.85 -17.03 -1.35
N ILE A 27 7.74 -17.48 -0.79
CA ILE A 27 7.75 -18.42 0.32
C ILE A 27 7.25 -19.75 -0.19
N LYS A 28 7.93 -20.82 0.23
CA LYS A 28 7.50 -22.17 -0.06
C LYS A 28 6.82 -22.74 1.16
N GLY A 29 5.64 -23.32 0.95
CA GLY A 29 4.87 -23.91 2.02
C GLY A 29 4.31 -25.25 1.61
N GLY A 30 3.41 -25.78 2.45
CA GLY A 30 2.79 -27.06 2.21
C GLY A 30 3.68 -28.24 2.57
N PRO A 31 3.12 -29.47 2.55
CA PRO A 31 3.90 -30.67 2.84
C PRO A 31 4.98 -30.87 1.77
N GLY A 32 6.22 -30.84 2.18
CA GLY A 32 7.33 -31.00 1.24
C GLY A 32 7.79 -29.72 0.56
N GLY A 33 7.20 -28.57 0.90
CA GLY A 33 7.64 -27.28 0.36
C GLY A 33 7.29 -27.06 -1.10
N GLU A 34 6.25 -27.70 -1.60
CA GLU A 34 5.89 -27.63 -3.01
C GLU A 34 5.08 -26.40 -3.38
N GLU A 35 4.37 -25.83 -2.41
CA GLU A 35 3.54 -24.67 -2.66
C GLU A 35 4.38 -23.41 -2.53
N GLN A 36 4.20 -22.50 -3.47
CA GLN A 36 4.91 -21.23 -3.50
C GLN A 36 3.93 -20.07 -3.53
N CYS A 37 4.29 -18.96 -2.89
CA CYS A 37 3.50 -17.76 -2.96
C CYS A 37 4.41 -16.54 -2.89
N VAL A 38 3.93 -15.42 -3.39
CA VAL A 38 4.63 -14.14 -3.27
C VAL A 38 4.19 -13.50 -1.97
N ALA A 39 5.13 -13.30 -1.05
CA ALA A 39 4.85 -12.72 0.26
C ALA A 39 5.11 -11.23 0.31
N GLY A 40 5.90 -10.69 -0.60
CA GLY A 40 6.19 -9.28 -0.61
C GLY A 40 7.10 -8.91 -1.76
N GLN A 41 7.33 -7.62 -1.88
CA GLN A 41 8.19 -7.03 -2.88
C GLN A 41 9.31 -6.29 -2.16
N GLN A 42 10.52 -6.34 -2.71
CA GLN A 42 11.62 -5.61 -2.13
C GLN A 42 11.32 -4.12 -2.14
N GLN A 43 11.52 -3.47 -0.99
CA GLN A 43 11.31 -2.04 -0.88
C GLN A 43 12.47 -1.32 -1.55
N ALA A 44 12.17 -0.58 -2.60
CA ALA A 44 13.17 0.16 -3.36
C ALA A 44 13.12 1.66 -3.10
N LEU A 45 11.99 2.16 -2.65
CA LEU A 45 11.79 3.58 -2.42
C LEU A 45 11.32 3.81 -0.99
N ILE A 46 12.20 4.41 -0.20
CA ILE A 46 11.87 4.79 1.17
C ILE A 46 11.94 6.30 1.24
N PRO A 47 10.86 6.99 1.66
CA PRO A 47 10.89 8.45 1.73
C PRO A 47 12.00 8.95 2.65
N GLU A 48 12.65 10.05 2.25
CA GLU A 48 13.67 10.66 3.06
C GLU A 48 13.04 11.17 4.35
N GLY A 49 13.69 10.89 5.47
CA GLY A 49 13.19 11.31 6.77
C GLY A 49 12.15 10.40 7.39
N MET A 50 11.87 9.25 6.76
CA MET A 50 10.92 8.31 7.34
C MET A 50 11.51 7.69 8.60
N GLY A 51 10.75 7.75 9.70
CA GLY A 51 11.19 7.25 10.98
C GLY A 51 10.58 5.90 11.34
N PRO A 52 11.08 5.29 12.42
CA PRO A 52 10.53 4.02 12.87
C PRO A 52 9.05 4.13 13.21
N GLY A 53 8.28 3.11 12.83
CA GLY A 53 6.86 3.05 13.12
C GLY A 53 5.98 3.80 12.15
N GLU A 54 6.55 4.52 11.21
CA GLU A 54 5.76 5.22 10.20
C GLU A 54 5.39 4.29 9.05
N VAL A 55 4.28 4.59 8.38
CA VAL A 55 3.79 3.78 7.27
C VAL A 55 3.59 4.66 6.06
N TYR A 56 4.07 4.22 4.91
CA TYR A 56 3.96 4.94 3.65
C TYR A 56 3.37 4.00 2.61
N LEU A 57 2.20 4.33 2.12
CA LEU A 57 1.52 3.57 1.06
C LEU A 57 1.52 4.44 -0.20
N PHE A 58 1.97 3.89 -1.29
CA PHE A 58 2.08 4.68 -2.51
C PHE A 58 1.97 3.79 -3.74
N THR A 59 1.72 4.43 -4.86
CA THR A 59 1.80 3.77 -6.17
C THR A 59 2.73 4.57 -7.07
N PRO A 60 3.22 3.97 -8.17
CA PRO A 60 4.04 4.72 -9.12
C PRO A 60 3.33 5.94 -9.72
N GLY A 61 2.02 6.03 -9.59
CA GLY A 61 1.24 7.15 -10.12
C GLY A 61 1.29 8.41 -9.29
N ALA A 62 2.16 8.49 -8.30
CA ALA A 62 2.40 9.68 -7.47
C ALA A 62 1.30 9.97 -6.45
N ASN A 63 0.42 9.03 -6.17
CA ASN A 63 -0.50 9.18 -5.06
C ASN A 63 0.03 8.42 -3.85
N SER A 64 -0.25 8.93 -2.65
CA SER A 64 0.29 8.32 -1.45
C SER A 64 -0.54 8.63 -0.22
N VAL A 65 -0.40 7.76 0.77
CA VAL A 65 -0.90 7.97 2.12
C VAL A 65 0.28 7.78 3.06
N TYR A 66 0.61 8.80 3.81
CA TYR A 66 1.74 8.76 4.73
C TYR A 66 1.21 8.91 6.16
N LEU A 67 1.44 7.89 6.96
CA LEU A 67 1.06 7.92 8.38
C LEU A 67 2.31 8.23 9.19
N ARG A 68 2.36 9.43 9.73
CA ARG A 68 3.53 9.92 10.47
C ARG A 68 3.43 9.61 11.95
N SER A 69 4.57 9.48 12.59
CA SER A 69 4.63 9.14 14.01
C SER A 69 4.00 10.19 14.91
N GLY A 70 3.89 11.44 14.45
CA GLY A 70 3.26 12.50 15.22
C GLY A 70 1.75 12.53 15.18
N GLY A 71 1.12 11.52 14.57
CA GLY A 71 -0.34 11.47 14.46
C GLY A 71 -0.90 12.17 13.24
N GLU A 72 -0.04 12.65 12.35
CA GLU A 72 -0.48 13.28 11.13
C GLU A 72 -0.62 12.25 10.01
N SER A 73 -1.71 12.33 9.28
CA SER A 73 -1.93 11.50 8.09
C SER A 73 -1.98 12.42 6.88
N GLU A 74 -1.15 12.16 5.89
CA GLU A 74 -1.04 13.00 4.72
C GLU A 74 -1.43 12.22 3.48
N LEU A 75 -2.42 12.73 2.74
CA LEU A 75 -2.83 12.17 1.46
C LEU A 75 -2.36 13.06 0.34
N ARG A 76 -1.68 12.48 -0.63
CA ARG A 76 -1.21 13.20 -1.81
C ARG A 76 -1.83 12.62 -3.06
N GLY A 77 -2.16 13.49 -4.00
CA GLY A 77 -2.79 13.12 -5.25
C GLY A 77 -4.22 13.62 -5.29
N LYS A 78 -4.98 13.12 -6.24
CA LYS A 78 -6.39 13.47 -6.34
C LYS A 78 -7.17 12.56 -5.41
N VAL A 79 -7.94 13.16 -4.51
CA VAL A 79 -8.74 12.43 -3.54
C VAL A 79 -10.20 12.47 -3.98
N ARG A 80 -10.78 11.28 -4.16
CA ARG A 80 -12.17 11.14 -4.56
C ARG A 80 -12.91 10.46 -3.43
N ILE A 81 -13.90 11.15 -2.89
CA ILE A 81 -14.70 10.62 -1.79
C ILE A 81 -16.10 10.38 -2.30
N GLN A 82 -16.53 9.12 -2.26
CA GLN A 82 -17.90 8.74 -2.61
C GLN A 82 -18.60 8.36 -1.32
N GLY A 83 -19.28 9.34 -0.74
CA GLY A 83 -19.91 9.16 0.55
C GLY A 83 -19.88 10.47 1.30
N SER A 84 -20.04 10.39 2.60
CA SER A 84 -20.05 11.56 3.47
C SER A 84 -18.68 11.78 4.09
N LEU A 85 -18.28 13.04 4.19
CA LEU A 85 -17.05 13.44 4.86
C LEU A 85 -17.40 14.33 6.04
N THR A 86 -16.87 13.98 7.22
CA THR A 86 -16.97 14.85 8.39
C THR A 86 -15.57 15.30 8.80
N VAL A 87 -15.48 16.55 9.24
CA VAL A 87 -14.23 17.13 9.73
C VAL A 87 -14.49 17.65 11.13
N ASN A 88 -13.74 17.14 12.11
CA ASN A 88 -13.94 17.48 13.52
C ASN A 88 -15.37 17.19 13.99
N GLY A 89 -15.95 16.08 13.48
CA GLY A 89 -17.29 15.68 13.86
C GLY A 89 -18.40 16.40 13.12
N GLU A 90 -18.07 17.31 12.21
CA GLU A 90 -19.07 18.06 11.45
C GLU A 90 -19.01 17.69 9.97
N PRO A 91 -20.17 17.63 9.29
CA PRO A 91 -20.15 17.36 7.87
C PRO A 91 -19.35 18.41 7.11
N TYR A 92 -18.53 17.98 6.19
CA TYR A 92 -17.76 18.88 5.35
C TYR A 92 -18.60 19.28 4.15
N ALA A 93 -18.80 20.60 3.99
CA ALA A 93 -19.50 21.15 2.86
C ALA A 93 -18.55 22.07 2.12
N PRO A 94 -18.07 21.69 0.92
CA PRO A 94 -17.19 22.58 0.17
C PRO A 94 -17.96 23.83 -0.25
N CYS A 95 -17.24 24.95 -0.25
CA CYS A 95 -17.83 26.21 -0.66
C CYS A 95 -18.00 26.22 -2.18
N GLU A 96 -19.22 26.36 -2.64
CA GLU A 96 -19.49 26.46 -4.07
C GLU A 96 -19.35 27.92 -4.50
N SER A 97 -18.57 28.10 -5.53
CA SER A 97 -18.37 29.44 -6.09
C SER A 97 -19.12 29.63 -7.40
#